data_8160b8e48243b48deff661e1348edff3
#
_entry.id   8160b8e48243b48deff661e1348edff3
#
_cell.length_a   1.000
_cell.length_b   1.000
_cell.length_c   1.000
_cell.angle_alpha   90.00
_cell.angle_beta   90.00
_cell.angle_gamma   90.00
#
_symmetry.space_group_name_H-M   'P 1'
#
loop_
_entity.id
_entity.type
_entity.pdbx_description
1 polymer ?
#
loop_
_entity_poly.entity_id
_entity_poly.type
_entity_poly.pdbx_seq_one_letter_code
_entity_poly.pdbx_strand_id
1 'polypeptide(L)'
;GPEEEMAPEVGFAENLAEVISDKELSTIYTELVAAIESDKSSREDWEKTYTDGLKYLGMKFDDNRSEPFAGASGVIHPLLGESVTQFQAQAYKELLPAGGPVKTQVMGAYDGLIEEQAQRVKEFMNYQILHVMEEYDEELDQMLFYLPLAGSAFKKVYYDENLGRPVSKFVAPEDLIVPY
;
A
#
# COMPACT_ATOMS: atom_id res chain seq x y z
N GLY A 1 44.86 26.91 -8.95
CA GLY A 1 44.12 25.88 -8.25
C GLY A 1 43.18 25.25 -9.23
N PRO A 2 42.86 23.96 -9.11
CA PRO A 2 41.84 23.34 -9.98
C PRO A 2 40.50 24.05 -9.70
N GLU A 3 39.87 24.52 -10.76
CA GLU A 3 38.48 24.96 -10.71
C GLU A 3 37.64 23.76 -10.23
N GLU A 4 37.05 23.86 -9.05
CA GLU A 4 35.99 22.96 -8.63
C GLU A 4 34.84 23.20 -9.61
N GLU A 5 34.64 22.24 -10.50
CA GLU A 5 33.49 22.15 -11.37
C GLU A 5 32.26 22.04 -10.48
N MET A 6 31.58 23.16 -10.23
CA MET A 6 30.33 23.16 -9.48
C MET A 6 29.33 22.23 -10.17
N ALA A 7 28.85 21.21 -9.44
CA ALA A 7 27.77 20.36 -9.93
C ALA A 7 26.60 21.25 -10.35
N PRO A 8 25.96 20.95 -11.48
CA PRO A 8 24.84 21.74 -11.97
C PRO A 8 23.74 21.78 -10.89
N GLU A 9 23.24 22.98 -10.58
CA GLU A 9 22.05 23.13 -9.72
C GLU A 9 20.84 22.53 -10.43
N VAL A 10 20.41 21.37 -9.97
CA VAL A 10 19.23 20.66 -10.50
C VAL A 10 18.01 21.08 -9.73
N GLY A 11 16.99 21.60 -10.40
CA GLY A 11 15.69 21.93 -9.80
C GLY A 11 14.98 20.66 -9.32
N PHE A 12 14.17 20.77 -8.26
CA PHE A 12 13.44 19.65 -7.66
C PHE A 12 12.56 18.86 -8.66
N ALA A 13 12.08 19.53 -9.72
CA ALA A 13 11.21 18.93 -10.73
C ALA A 13 11.95 18.49 -12.02
N GLU A 14 13.27 18.65 -12.08
CA GLU A 14 14.05 18.29 -13.25
C GLU A 14 14.39 16.80 -13.27
N ASN A 15 14.50 16.26 -14.48
CA ASN A 15 14.88 14.87 -14.68
C ASN A 15 16.39 14.70 -14.45
N LEU A 16 16.78 14.10 -13.34
CA LEU A 16 18.16 13.82 -13.00
C LEU A 16 18.92 13.05 -14.09
N ALA A 17 18.24 12.20 -14.85
CA ALA A 17 18.84 11.43 -15.92
C ALA A 17 19.36 12.29 -17.10
N GLU A 18 18.89 13.52 -17.25
CA GLU A 18 19.36 14.47 -18.28
C GLU A 18 20.62 15.23 -17.88
N VAL A 19 20.91 15.26 -16.57
CA VAL A 19 21.98 16.06 -15.99
C VAL A 19 23.20 15.20 -15.61
N ILE A 20 22.97 13.94 -15.27
CA ILE A 20 23.99 12.98 -14.83
C ILE A 20 24.61 12.29 -16.07
N SER A 21 25.92 12.04 -16.04
CA SER A 21 26.61 11.33 -17.13
C SER A 21 26.15 9.88 -17.26
N ASP A 22 26.17 9.32 -18.49
CA ASP A 22 25.78 7.92 -18.76
C ASP A 22 26.56 6.92 -17.88
N LYS A 23 27.81 7.22 -17.56
CA LYS A 23 28.65 6.37 -16.70
C LYS A 23 28.13 6.34 -15.26
N GLU A 24 27.77 7.48 -14.72
CA GLU A 24 27.21 7.60 -13.36
C GLU A 24 25.82 6.98 -13.31
N LEU A 25 24.98 7.21 -14.32
CA LEU A 25 23.67 6.55 -14.44
C LEU A 25 23.80 5.03 -14.46
N SER A 26 24.77 4.48 -15.21
CA SER A 26 25.03 3.05 -15.25
C SER A 26 25.47 2.50 -13.88
N THR A 27 26.25 3.26 -13.13
CA THR A 27 26.66 2.87 -11.76
C THR A 27 25.48 2.87 -10.82
N ILE A 28 24.68 3.94 -10.80
CA ILE A 28 23.46 4.06 -10.00
C ILE A 28 22.48 2.94 -10.33
N TYR A 29 22.27 2.65 -11.61
CA TYR A 29 21.42 1.54 -12.06
C TYR A 29 21.88 0.19 -11.50
N THR A 30 23.18 -0.11 -11.60
CA THR A 30 23.74 -1.36 -11.12
C THR A 30 23.58 -1.51 -9.60
N GLU A 31 23.85 -0.45 -8.85
CA GLU A 31 23.68 -0.42 -7.40
C GLU A 31 22.21 -0.59 -6.99
N LEU A 32 21.29 0.10 -7.66
CA LEU A 32 19.85 -0.01 -7.38
C LEU A 32 19.32 -1.41 -7.67
N VAL A 33 19.70 -2.00 -8.79
CA VAL A 33 19.28 -3.37 -9.15
C VAL A 33 19.80 -4.38 -8.13
N ALA A 34 21.07 -4.29 -7.76
CA ALA A 34 21.67 -5.17 -6.75
C ALA A 34 20.99 -5.01 -5.38
N ALA A 35 20.67 -3.77 -4.97
CA ALA A 35 19.94 -3.52 -3.74
C ALA A 35 18.53 -4.13 -3.78
N ILE A 36 17.78 -3.93 -4.87
CA ILE A 36 16.44 -4.51 -5.04
C ILE A 36 16.46 -6.04 -4.99
N GLU A 37 17.44 -6.67 -5.64
CA GLU A 37 17.60 -8.13 -5.62
C GLU A 37 17.92 -8.64 -4.20
N SER A 38 18.79 -7.95 -3.48
CA SER A 38 19.12 -8.25 -2.08
C SER A 38 17.88 -8.13 -1.17
N ASP A 39 17.12 -7.04 -1.31
CA ASP A 39 15.93 -6.79 -0.52
C ASP A 39 14.81 -7.81 -0.83
N LYS A 40 14.66 -8.22 -2.08
CA LYS A 40 13.76 -9.31 -2.48
C LYS A 40 14.16 -10.64 -1.85
N SER A 41 15.45 -10.97 -1.89
CA SER A 41 15.94 -12.22 -1.30
C SER A 41 15.73 -12.26 0.22
N SER A 42 15.85 -11.13 0.90
CA SER A 42 15.66 -11.04 2.35
C SER A 42 14.24 -11.40 2.82
N ARG A 43 13.24 -11.33 1.95
CA ARG A 43 11.83 -11.61 2.26
C ARG A 43 11.29 -12.95 1.73
N GLU A 44 12.13 -13.82 1.17
CA GLU A 44 11.70 -15.09 0.56
C GLU A 44 10.87 -15.97 1.50
N ASP A 45 11.23 -16.06 2.79
CA ASP A 45 10.49 -16.83 3.78
C ASP A 45 9.07 -16.26 4.01
N TRP A 46 8.93 -14.95 4.03
CA TRP A 46 7.64 -14.29 4.12
C TRP A 46 6.82 -14.53 2.85
N GLU A 47 7.40 -14.39 1.66
CA GLU A 47 6.72 -14.61 0.38
C GLU A 47 6.18 -16.04 0.26
N LYS A 48 6.95 -17.03 0.74
CA LYS A 48 6.52 -18.42 0.80
C LYS A 48 5.30 -18.59 1.70
N THR A 49 5.35 -18.04 2.92
CA THR A 49 4.24 -18.11 3.88
C THR A 49 2.97 -17.43 3.33
N TYR A 50 3.12 -16.26 2.73
CA TYR A 50 2.05 -15.52 2.08
C TYR A 50 1.43 -16.29 0.91
N THR A 51 2.27 -16.86 0.05
CA THR A 51 1.83 -17.69 -1.09
C THR A 51 1.07 -18.94 -0.64
N ASP A 52 1.55 -19.60 0.42
CA ASP A 52 0.84 -20.76 0.99
C ASP A 52 -0.52 -20.34 1.58
N GLY A 53 -0.60 -19.20 2.24
CA GLY A 53 -1.86 -18.62 2.69
C GLY A 53 -2.85 -18.38 1.54
N LEU A 54 -2.40 -17.82 0.41
CA LEU A 54 -3.24 -17.64 -0.79
C LEU A 54 -3.77 -18.96 -1.35
N LYS A 55 -2.99 -20.04 -1.28
CA LYS A 55 -3.45 -21.38 -1.68
C LYS A 55 -4.59 -21.87 -0.78
N TYR A 56 -4.47 -21.67 0.54
CA TYR A 56 -5.52 -22.04 1.50
C TYR A 56 -6.79 -21.21 1.35
N LEU A 57 -6.71 -20.00 0.82
CA LEU A 57 -7.87 -19.20 0.44
C LEU A 57 -8.54 -19.67 -0.87
N GLY A 58 -7.90 -20.62 -1.60
CA GLY A 58 -8.36 -21.08 -2.91
C GLY A 58 -8.03 -20.11 -4.06
N MET A 59 -7.21 -19.11 -3.83
CA MET A 59 -6.81 -18.13 -4.84
C MET A 59 -5.68 -18.65 -5.75
N LYS A 60 -4.99 -19.71 -5.34
CA LYS A 60 -4.05 -20.47 -6.18
C LYS A 60 -4.43 -21.95 -6.10
N PHE A 61 -4.71 -22.55 -7.24
CA PHE A 61 -4.97 -23.97 -7.31
C PHE A 61 -3.65 -24.73 -7.22
N ASP A 62 -3.53 -25.58 -6.21
CA ASP A 62 -2.49 -26.59 -6.15
C ASP A 62 -3.15 -27.94 -6.54
N ASP A 63 -2.71 -28.54 -7.64
CA ASP A 63 -3.25 -29.82 -8.13
C ASP A 63 -2.90 -31.01 -7.23
N ASN A 64 -1.99 -30.84 -6.27
CA ASN A 64 -1.56 -31.85 -5.32
C ASN A 64 -2.43 -31.83 -4.04
N ARG A 65 -3.68 -32.26 -4.14
CA ARG A 65 -4.49 -32.63 -2.98
C ARG A 65 -3.97 -33.96 -2.41
N SER A 66 -3.07 -33.88 -1.44
CA SER A 66 -2.63 -35.09 -0.73
C SER A 66 -3.74 -35.56 0.19
N GLU A 67 -4.25 -36.77 -0.03
CA GLU A 67 -5.04 -37.45 0.97
C GLU A 67 -4.13 -37.79 2.16
N PRO A 68 -4.44 -37.32 3.41
CA PRO A 68 -3.60 -37.59 4.59
C PRO A 68 -3.47 -39.09 4.89
N PHE A 69 -4.44 -39.88 4.47
CA PHE A 69 -4.45 -41.36 4.50
C PHE A 69 -5.47 -41.89 3.50
N ALA A 70 -5.35 -43.15 3.08
CA ALA A 70 -6.25 -43.77 2.09
C ALA A 70 -7.71 -43.70 2.55
N GLY A 71 -8.57 -43.08 1.72
CA GLY A 71 -9.99 -42.85 1.99
C GLY A 71 -10.31 -41.58 2.79
N ALA A 72 -9.33 -40.75 3.07
CA ALA A 72 -9.55 -39.42 3.68
C ALA A 72 -10.18 -38.45 2.67
N SER A 73 -11.09 -37.61 3.17
CA SER A 73 -11.61 -36.52 2.38
C SER A 73 -10.55 -35.43 2.13
N GLY A 74 -10.28 -35.08 0.87
CA GLY A 74 -9.44 -33.95 0.49
C GLY A 74 -10.09 -32.56 0.68
N VAL A 75 -11.16 -32.47 1.49
CA VAL A 75 -11.86 -31.20 1.75
C VAL A 75 -11.03 -30.33 2.69
N ILE A 76 -10.72 -29.11 2.24
CA ILE A 76 -10.05 -28.10 3.04
C ILE A 76 -11.13 -27.31 3.80
N HIS A 77 -11.00 -27.24 5.14
CA HIS A 77 -11.89 -26.40 5.95
C HIS A 77 -11.59 -24.92 5.69
N PRO A 78 -12.59 -24.08 5.38
CA PRO A 78 -12.37 -22.68 4.97
C PRO A 78 -12.07 -21.73 6.15
N LEU A 79 -11.46 -22.23 7.23
CA LEU A 79 -11.22 -21.47 8.46
C LEU A 79 -10.42 -20.18 8.22
N LEU A 80 -9.41 -20.22 7.34
CA LEU A 80 -8.61 -19.06 7.01
C LEU A 80 -9.46 -18.00 6.28
N GLY A 81 -10.27 -18.44 5.32
CA GLY A 81 -11.19 -17.56 4.57
C GLY A 81 -12.21 -16.90 5.48
N GLU A 82 -12.81 -17.66 6.40
CA GLU A 82 -13.75 -17.14 7.39
C GLU A 82 -13.08 -16.08 8.29
N SER A 83 -11.88 -16.36 8.79
CA SER A 83 -11.13 -15.46 9.65
C SER A 83 -10.77 -14.15 8.94
N VAL A 84 -10.29 -14.23 7.70
CA VAL A 84 -9.94 -13.07 6.86
C VAL A 84 -11.19 -12.22 6.59
N THR A 85 -12.30 -12.84 6.22
CA THR A 85 -13.56 -12.14 5.92
C THR A 85 -14.16 -11.48 7.17
N GLN A 86 -14.08 -12.13 8.33
CA GLN A 86 -14.54 -11.54 9.59
C GLN A 86 -13.69 -10.32 9.97
N PHE A 87 -12.36 -10.42 9.85
CA PHE A 87 -11.47 -9.28 10.09
C PHE A 87 -11.82 -8.13 9.15
N GLN A 88 -11.91 -8.39 7.83
CA GLN A 88 -12.25 -7.41 6.81
C GLN A 88 -13.55 -6.68 7.16
N ALA A 89 -14.62 -7.41 7.45
CA ALA A 89 -15.93 -6.84 7.75
C ALA A 89 -15.94 -5.97 9.01
N GLN A 90 -15.19 -6.35 10.05
CA GLN A 90 -15.09 -5.57 11.28
C GLN A 90 -14.23 -4.33 11.08
N ALA A 91 -13.05 -4.48 10.50
CA ALA A 91 -12.12 -3.39 10.26
C ALA A 91 -12.70 -2.32 9.31
N TYR A 92 -13.41 -2.76 8.27
CA TYR A 92 -14.04 -1.86 7.31
C TYR A 92 -15.02 -0.88 7.98
N LYS A 93 -15.89 -1.38 8.85
CA LYS A 93 -16.88 -0.54 9.56
C LYS A 93 -16.22 0.49 10.48
N GLU A 94 -15.11 0.12 11.11
CA GLU A 94 -14.37 0.99 12.02
C GLU A 94 -13.56 2.05 11.27
N LEU A 95 -12.96 1.69 10.12
CA LEU A 95 -12.08 2.56 9.37
C LEU A 95 -12.81 3.46 8.38
N LEU A 96 -13.97 3.03 7.88
CA LEU A 96 -14.80 3.83 6.96
C LEU A 96 -16.25 3.92 7.47
N PRO A 97 -16.50 4.68 8.55
CA PRO A 97 -17.85 4.91 9.02
C PRO A 97 -18.65 5.78 8.02
N ALA A 98 -19.97 5.66 8.01
CA ALA A 98 -20.85 6.37 7.07
C ALA A 98 -20.68 7.88 7.04
N GLY A 99 -20.25 8.49 8.15
CA GLY A 99 -19.96 9.93 8.23
C GLY A 99 -18.56 10.34 7.79
N GLY A 100 -17.76 9.38 7.30
CA GLY A 100 -16.36 9.56 6.91
C GLY A 100 -15.36 9.32 8.05
N PRO A 101 -14.12 8.95 7.70
CA PRO A 101 -13.09 8.57 8.68
C PRO A 101 -12.43 9.77 9.37
N VAL A 102 -12.55 10.97 8.80
CA VAL A 102 -11.82 12.14 9.28
C VAL A 102 -12.54 12.80 10.44
N LYS A 103 -11.81 12.96 11.54
CA LYS A 103 -12.19 13.75 12.71
C LYS A 103 -11.17 14.87 12.91
N THR A 104 -11.60 16.03 13.32
CA THR A 104 -10.75 17.16 13.65
C THR A 104 -10.82 17.46 15.13
N GLN A 105 -9.70 17.87 15.71
CA GLN A 105 -9.63 18.33 17.09
C GLN A 105 -8.80 19.60 17.13
N VAL A 106 -9.36 20.66 17.71
CA VAL A 106 -8.62 21.90 17.97
C VAL A 106 -7.72 21.70 19.17
N MET A 107 -6.44 21.99 19.03
CA MET A 107 -5.46 21.94 20.12
C MET A 107 -4.97 23.36 20.41
N GLY A 108 -4.84 23.70 21.68
CA GLY A 108 -4.39 25.03 22.14
C GLY A 108 -5.53 25.94 22.60
N ALA A 109 -5.36 27.24 22.42
CA ALA A 109 -6.37 28.21 22.84
C ALA A 109 -7.64 28.06 22.00
N TYR A 110 -8.77 27.98 22.68
CA TYR A 110 -10.07 27.88 22.04
C TYR A 110 -10.47 29.22 21.41
N ASP A 111 -10.76 29.20 20.11
CA ASP A 111 -11.34 30.29 19.35
C ASP A 111 -12.45 29.74 18.44
N GLY A 112 -13.61 30.34 18.46
CA GLY A 112 -14.75 29.91 17.63
C GLY A 112 -14.47 29.91 16.13
N LEU A 113 -13.60 30.79 15.64
CA LEU A 113 -13.18 30.81 14.23
C LEU A 113 -12.34 29.59 13.86
N ILE A 114 -11.47 29.14 14.77
CA ILE A 114 -10.65 27.95 14.57
C ILE A 114 -11.52 26.68 14.56
N GLU A 115 -12.56 26.65 15.40
CA GLU A 115 -13.51 25.53 15.41
C GLU A 115 -14.30 25.42 14.10
N GLU A 116 -14.78 26.54 13.56
CA GLU A 116 -15.44 26.56 12.26
C GLU A 116 -14.50 26.15 11.12
N GLN A 117 -13.23 26.55 11.17
CA GLN A 117 -12.22 26.12 10.20
C GLN A 117 -11.97 24.61 10.30
N ALA A 118 -11.83 24.09 11.51
CA ALA A 118 -11.65 22.65 11.75
C ALA A 118 -12.85 21.84 11.20
N GLN A 119 -14.06 22.33 11.40
CA GLN A 119 -15.25 21.67 10.86
C GLN A 119 -15.27 21.68 9.32
N ARG A 120 -14.92 22.80 8.67
CA ARG A 120 -14.81 22.88 7.20
C ARG A 120 -13.75 21.92 6.66
N VAL A 121 -12.59 21.83 7.31
CA VAL A 121 -11.53 20.89 6.94
C VAL A 121 -12.02 19.44 7.03
N LYS A 122 -12.69 19.08 8.13
CA LYS A 122 -13.29 17.76 8.32
C LYS A 122 -14.28 17.41 7.21
N GLU A 123 -15.21 18.32 6.91
CA GLU A 123 -16.23 18.13 5.88
C GLU A 123 -15.59 17.99 4.50
N PHE A 124 -14.63 18.84 4.17
CA PHE A 124 -13.91 18.78 2.90
C PHE A 124 -13.13 17.48 2.73
N MET A 125 -12.37 17.06 3.76
CA MET A 125 -11.60 15.81 3.69
C MET A 125 -12.50 14.57 3.58
N ASN A 126 -13.59 14.53 4.33
CA ASN A 126 -14.56 13.45 4.21
C ASN A 126 -15.23 13.43 2.83
N TYR A 127 -15.57 14.61 2.29
CA TYR A 127 -16.10 14.72 0.93
C TYR A 127 -15.09 14.19 -0.12
N GLN A 128 -13.80 14.53 0.02
CA GLN A 128 -12.75 14.00 -0.86
C GLN A 128 -12.70 12.47 -0.83
N ILE A 129 -12.72 11.88 0.36
CA ILE A 129 -12.60 10.44 0.54
C ILE A 129 -13.86 9.69 0.07
N LEU A 130 -15.05 10.20 0.40
CA LEU A 130 -16.31 9.49 0.16
C LEU A 130 -16.90 9.72 -1.23
N HIS A 131 -16.55 10.85 -1.90
CA HIS A 131 -17.21 11.25 -3.13
C HIS A 131 -16.28 11.60 -4.29
N VAL A 132 -15.05 12.05 -4.03
CA VAL A 132 -14.08 12.41 -5.08
C VAL A 132 -13.17 11.25 -5.43
N MET A 133 -12.68 10.55 -4.44
CA MET A 133 -11.87 9.34 -4.63
C MET A 133 -12.79 8.13 -4.81
N GLU A 134 -13.35 7.97 -6.01
CA GLU A 134 -14.34 6.92 -6.32
C GLU A 134 -13.83 5.50 -6.03
N GLU A 135 -12.52 5.29 -6.15
CA GLU A 135 -11.86 4.02 -5.90
C GLU A 135 -11.59 3.74 -4.41
N TYR A 136 -11.72 4.73 -3.53
CA TYR A 136 -11.25 4.64 -2.14
C TYR A 136 -11.86 3.46 -1.38
N ASP A 137 -13.15 3.24 -1.55
CA ASP A 137 -13.93 2.20 -0.89
C ASP A 137 -13.44 0.81 -1.31
N GLU A 138 -13.42 0.52 -2.60
CA GLU A 138 -12.99 -0.77 -3.15
C GLU A 138 -11.53 -1.06 -2.82
N GLU A 139 -10.66 -0.07 -2.95
CA GLU A 139 -9.23 -0.20 -2.64
C GLU A 139 -8.96 -0.41 -1.13
N LEU A 140 -9.80 0.16 -0.26
CA LEU A 140 -9.74 -0.09 1.18
C LEU A 140 -10.21 -1.50 1.51
N ASP A 141 -11.33 -1.92 0.95
CA ASP A 141 -11.89 -3.26 1.15
C ASP A 141 -10.90 -4.35 0.72
N GLN A 142 -10.29 -4.17 -0.45
CA GLN A 142 -9.24 -5.05 -0.94
C GLN A 142 -8.02 -5.08 -0.01
N MET A 143 -7.55 -3.92 0.44
CA MET A 143 -6.44 -3.82 1.39
C MET A 143 -6.73 -4.60 2.68
N LEU A 144 -7.94 -4.48 3.23
CA LEU A 144 -8.35 -5.14 4.46
C LEU A 144 -8.48 -6.66 4.31
N PHE A 145 -8.75 -7.14 3.11
CA PHE A 145 -8.74 -8.58 2.82
C PHE A 145 -7.31 -9.15 2.85
N TYR A 146 -6.35 -8.46 2.26
CA TYR A 146 -4.96 -8.93 2.20
C TYR A 146 -4.17 -8.68 3.49
N LEU A 147 -4.53 -7.67 4.27
CA LEU A 147 -3.80 -7.27 5.48
C LEU A 147 -3.60 -8.41 6.50
N PRO A 148 -4.64 -9.17 6.93
CA PRO A 148 -4.46 -10.24 7.91
C PRO A 148 -3.64 -11.41 7.38
N LEU A 149 -3.60 -11.60 6.06
CA LEU A 149 -2.87 -12.67 5.41
C LEU A 149 -1.38 -12.34 5.28
N ALA A 150 -1.08 -11.12 4.88
CA ALA A 150 0.29 -10.66 4.60
C ALA A 150 0.99 -10.06 5.84
N GLY A 151 0.22 -9.66 6.85
CA GLY A 151 0.71 -8.95 8.04
C GLY A 151 0.94 -7.45 7.82
N SER A 152 1.04 -7.02 6.58
CA SER A 152 1.16 -5.60 6.18
C SER A 152 0.44 -5.36 4.88
N ALA A 153 -0.11 -4.16 4.72
CA ALA A 153 -0.72 -3.71 3.48
C ALA A 153 -0.48 -2.20 3.30
N PHE A 154 -0.41 -1.75 2.07
CA PHE A 154 0.02 -0.40 1.75
C PHE A 154 -1.00 0.32 0.88
N LYS A 155 -1.08 1.63 1.04
CA LYS A 155 -1.84 2.51 0.15
C LYS A 155 -0.91 3.57 -0.42
N LYS A 156 -1.02 3.80 -1.73
CA LYS A 156 -0.37 4.92 -2.41
C LYS A 156 -1.40 6.01 -2.63
N VAL A 157 -1.15 7.17 -2.03
CA VAL A 157 -1.99 8.38 -2.21
C VAL A 157 -1.20 9.37 -3.03
N TYR A 158 -1.79 9.84 -4.13
CA TYR A 158 -1.15 10.80 -5.02
C TYR A 158 -2.21 11.60 -5.80
N TYR A 159 -1.80 12.70 -6.41
CA TYR A 159 -2.64 13.46 -7.33
C TYR A 159 -2.44 12.90 -8.75
N ASP A 160 -3.53 12.47 -9.38
CA ASP A 160 -3.51 12.00 -10.76
C ASP A 160 -3.87 13.16 -11.69
N GLU A 161 -2.90 13.59 -12.48
CA GLU A 161 -3.07 14.73 -13.39
C GLU A 161 -4.07 14.43 -14.52
N ASN A 162 -4.16 13.16 -14.94
CA ASN A 162 -5.10 12.76 -16.00
C ASN A 162 -6.54 12.77 -15.50
N LEU A 163 -6.75 12.38 -14.24
CA LEU A 163 -8.06 12.40 -13.60
C LEU A 163 -8.38 13.77 -12.98
N GLY A 164 -7.38 14.63 -12.77
CA GLY A 164 -7.52 15.94 -12.16
C GLY A 164 -7.97 15.89 -10.69
N ARG A 165 -7.66 14.80 -9.97
CA ARG A 165 -8.10 14.57 -8.60
C ARG A 165 -7.11 13.73 -7.78
N PRO A 166 -7.16 13.78 -6.43
CA PRO A 166 -6.42 12.85 -5.62
C PRO A 166 -6.95 11.42 -5.78
N VAL A 167 -6.05 10.46 -5.69
CA VAL A 167 -6.30 9.03 -5.86
C VAL A 167 -5.66 8.26 -4.71
N SER A 168 -6.33 7.22 -4.23
CA SER A 168 -5.83 6.33 -3.19
C SER A 168 -5.93 4.89 -3.66
N LYS A 169 -4.78 4.26 -3.95
CA LYS A 169 -4.72 2.90 -4.47
C LYS A 169 -4.08 1.94 -3.48
N PHE A 170 -4.62 0.75 -3.41
CA PHE A 170 -4.00 -0.37 -2.71
C PHE A 170 -2.74 -0.81 -3.47
N VAL A 171 -1.68 -1.08 -2.72
CA VAL A 171 -0.45 -1.68 -3.23
C VAL A 171 -0.31 -3.05 -2.58
N ALA A 172 -0.31 -4.09 -3.39
CA ALA A 172 -0.16 -5.45 -2.90
C ALA A 172 1.18 -5.61 -2.16
N PRO A 173 1.22 -6.39 -1.07
CA PRO A 173 2.45 -6.54 -0.28
C PRO A 173 3.65 -7.04 -1.09
N GLU A 174 3.40 -7.87 -2.10
CA GLU A 174 4.43 -8.38 -3.02
C GLU A 174 5.02 -7.31 -3.94
N ASP A 175 4.26 -6.23 -4.22
CA ASP A 175 4.68 -5.16 -5.13
C ASP A 175 5.51 -4.06 -4.44
N LEU A 176 5.53 -4.06 -3.11
CA LEU A 176 6.34 -3.11 -2.34
C LEU A 176 7.62 -3.77 -1.85
N ILE A 177 8.76 -3.20 -2.23
CA ILE A 177 10.08 -3.62 -1.76
C ILE A 177 10.54 -2.59 -0.73
N VAL A 178 10.87 -3.07 0.46
CA VAL A 178 11.38 -2.24 1.56
C VAL A 178 12.85 -2.60 1.76
N PRO A 179 13.76 -1.62 1.84
CA PRO A 179 15.16 -1.86 2.17
C PRO A 179 15.31 -2.59 3.50
N TYR A 180 16.18 -3.60 3.50
CA TYR A 180 16.49 -4.42 4.69
C TYR A 180 17.57 -3.79 5.53
#